data_342ef599d5b104281df0f92eafe03c67
#
_entry.id   342ef599d5b104281df0f92eafe03c67
#
_cell.length_a   1.000
_cell.length_b   1.000
_cell.length_c   1.000
_cell.angle_alpha   90.00
_cell.angle_beta   90.00
_cell.angle_gamma   90.00
#
_symmetry.space_group_name_H-M   'P 1'
#
loop_
_entity.id
_entity.type
_entity.pdbx_description
1 polymer ?
#
loop_
_entity_poly.entity_id
_entity_poly.type
_entity_poly.pdbx_seq_one_letter_code
_entity_poly.pdbx_strand_id
1 'polypeptide(L)'
;MAKRERTTKVDAPKRRVYLQRADELMDSVADAEARSHAIAAGVAAVQAAIAVADAVTVARLGLRSTGPDHEAAVALLGRCGAKGAEDHAKQLKRVLAVKNLLEYEDRLPTEHEARDVVERAKRLYAWARPFLEP
;
A
#
# COMPACT_ATOMS: atom_id res chain seq x y z
N MET A 1 2.01 -28.37 -1.44
CA MET A 1 2.99 -27.68 -0.59
C MET A 1 2.61 -26.21 -0.47
N ALA A 2 2.54 -25.70 0.75
CA ALA A 2 2.22 -24.30 0.96
C ALA A 2 3.31 -23.41 0.36
N LYS A 3 2.89 -22.38 -0.36
CA LYS A 3 3.80 -21.40 -0.96
C LYS A 3 4.47 -20.60 0.16
N ARG A 4 5.78 -20.60 0.18
CA ARG A 4 6.54 -19.83 1.18
C ARG A 4 6.42 -18.34 0.92
N GLU A 5 6.03 -17.58 1.93
CA GLU A 5 6.06 -16.14 1.86
C GLU A 5 7.52 -15.67 1.77
N ARG A 6 7.77 -14.74 0.86
CA ARG A 6 9.08 -14.11 0.76
C ARG A 6 9.07 -12.87 1.62
N THR A 7 9.86 -12.90 2.68
CA THR A 7 10.00 -11.79 3.62
C THR A 7 11.47 -11.54 3.91
N THR A 8 11.76 -10.32 4.33
CA THR A 8 13.07 -9.93 4.80
C THR A 8 12.93 -9.26 6.16
N LYS A 9 13.90 -9.51 7.04
CA LYS A 9 13.94 -8.85 8.34
C LYS A 9 14.39 -7.40 8.16
N VAL A 10 13.65 -6.48 8.79
CA VAL A 10 13.98 -5.06 8.80
C VAL A 10 13.76 -4.54 10.21
N ASP A 11 14.75 -3.88 10.78
CA ASP A 11 14.65 -3.34 12.13
C ASP A 11 13.48 -2.35 12.24
N ALA A 12 12.68 -2.49 13.30
CA ALA A 12 11.46 -1.71 13.48
C ALA A 12 11.64 -0.18 13.35
N PRO A 13 12.75 0.44 13.85
CA PRO A 13 12.97 1.88 13.63
C PRO A 13 13.02 2.30 12.17
N LYS A 14 13.38 1.39 11.26
CA LYS A 14 13.42 1.67 9.82
C LYS A 14 12.03 1.84 9.19
N ARG A 15 10.96 1.62 9.95
CA ARG A 15 9.60 1.96 9.50
C ARG A 15 9.50 3.39 8.99
N ARG A 16 10.35 4.28 9.50
CA ARG A 16 10.39 5.69 9.09
C ARG A 16 10.73 5.87 7.62
N VAL A 17 11.54 4.98 7.05
CA VAL A 17 11.90 5.02 5.63
C VAL A 17 10.64 4.80 4.79
N TYR A 18 9.86 3.80 5.14
CA TYR A 18 8.63 3.47 4.40
C TYR A 18 7.53 4.49 4.63
N LEU A 19 7.45 5.03 5.84
CA LEU A 19 6.50 6.10 6.15
C LEU A 19 6.81 7.36 5.33
N GLN A 20 8.08 7.73 5.21
CA GLN A 20 8.46 8.89 4.40
C GLN A 20 8.09 8.67 2.93
N ARG A 21 8.32 7.46 2.40
CA ARG A 21 7.88 7.14 1.03
C ARG A 21 6.37 7.28 0.89
N ALA A 22 5.62 6.77 1.86
CA ALA A 22 4.17 6.91 1.85
C ALA A 22 3.73 8.37 1.90
N ASP A 23 4.34 9.18 2.75
CA ASP A 23 4.03 10.60 2.88
C ASP A 23 4.24 11.34 1.55
N GLU A 24 5.38 11.14 0.91
CA GLU A 24 5.69 11.80 -0.35
C GLU A 24 4.79 11.32 -1.49
N LEU A 25 4.49 10.02 -1.51
CA LEU A 25 3.59 9.47 -2.53
C LEU A 25 2.15 9.94 -2.34
N MET A 26 1.69 10.13 -1.10
CA MET A 26 0.37 10.71 -0.86
C MET A 26 0.31 12.18 -1.29
N ASP A 27 1.40 12.93 -1.14
CA ASP A 27 1.50 14.28 -1.70
C ASP A 27 1.39 14.25 -3.22
N SER A 28 2.03 13.28 -3.87
CA SER A 28 1.93 13.09 -5.32
C SER A 28 0.51 12.75 -5.75
N VAL A 29 -0.21 11.97 -4.96
CA VAL A 29 -1.63 11.67 -5.22
C VAL A 29 -2.43 12.97 -5.23
N ALA A 30 -2.25 13.81 -4.21
CA ALA A 30 -2.97 15.08 -4.10
C ALA A 30 -2.66 16.02 -5.27
N ASP A 31 -1.40 16.11 -5.68
CA ASP A 31 -0.99 16.94 -6.82
C ASP A 31 -1.61 16.43 -8.13
N ALA A 32 -1.61 15.13 -8.35
CA ALA A 32 -2.20 14.54 -9.53
C ALA A 32 -3.72 14.74 -9.57
N GLU A 33 -4.39 14.59 -8.44
CA GLU A 33 -5.83 14.87 -8.32
C GLU A 33 -6.14 16.33 -8.66
N ALA A 34 -5.34 17.27 -8.15
CA ALA A 34 -5.52 18.70 -8.41
C ALA A 34 -5.39 19.02 -9.90
N ARG A 35 -4.60 18.24 -10.63
CA ARG A 35 -4.42 18.38 -12.09
C ARG A 35 -5.39 17.54 -12.91
N SER A 36 -6.28 16.81 -12.26
CA SER A 36 -7.19 15.85 -12.92
C SER A 36 -6.44 14.77 -13.71
N HIS A 37 -5.26 14.38 -13.24
CA HIS A 37 -4.46 13.32 -13.81
C HIS A 37 -4.81 11.99 -13.12
N ALA A 38 -5.93 11.38 -13.49
CA ALA A 38 -6.47 10.19 -12.82
C ALA A 38 -5.49 9.00 -12.84
N ILE A 39 -4.81 8.75 -13.94
CA ILE A 39 -3.85 7.65 -14.05
C ILE A 39 -2.68 7.87 -13.11
N ALA A 40 -2.09 9.06 -13.13
CA ALA A 40 -0.97 9.39 -12.25
C ALA A 40 -1.36 9.29 -10.76
N ALA A 41 -2.55 9.77 -10.42
CA ALA A 41 -3.08 9.65 -9.06
C ALA A 41 -3.21 8.17 -8.66
N GLY A 42 -3.77 7.34 -9.53
CA GLY A 42 -3.93 5.91 -9.28
C GLY A 42 -2.60 5.19 -9.12
N VAL A 43 -1.63 5.45 -9.98
CA VAL A 43 -0.29 4.85 -9.89
C VAL A 43 0.39 5.24 -8.57
N ALA A 44 0.38 6.54 -8.23
CA ALA A 44 0.94 7.00 -6.97
C ALA A 44 0.23 6.39 -5.75
N ALA A 45 -1.10 6.23 -5.82
CA ALA A 45 -1.88 5.61 -4.75
C ALA A 45 -1.50 4.15 -4.52
N VAL A 46 -1.28 3.38 -5.58
CA VAL A 46 -0.79 1.99 -5.47
C VAL A 46 0.55 1.96 -4.76
N GLN A 47 1.49 2.79 -5.18
CA GLN A 47 2.81 2.87 -4.59
C GLN A 47 2.75 3.30 -3.11
N ALA A 48 1.89 4.27 -2.80
CA ALA A 48 1.67 4.72 -1.43
C ALA A 48 1.12 3.60 -0.54
N ALA A 49 0.14 2.85 -1.03
CA ALA A 49 -0.45 1.73 -0.29
C ALA A 49 0.60 0.65 0.03
N ILE A 50 1.48 0.34 -0.92
CA ILE A 50 2.57 -0.61 -0.71
C ILE A 50 3.52 -0.09 0.38
N ALA A 51 3.91 1.19 0.31
CA ALA A 51 4.79 1.80 1.30
C ALA A 51 4.15 1.82 2.71
N VAL A 52 2.86 2.10 2.81
CA VAL A 52 2.10 2.04 4.06
C VAL A 52 2.16 0.63 4.65
N ALA A 53 1.86 -0.38 3.83
CA ALA A 53 1.88 -1.77 4.27
C ALA A 53 3.27 -2.17 4.79
N ASP A 54 4.32 -1.80 4.07
CA ASP A 54 5.70 -2.07 4.47
C ASP A 54 6.02 -1.39 5.81
N ALA A 55 5.61 -0.13 5.98
CA ALA A 55 5.84 0.59 7.22
C ALA A 55 5.18 -0.11 8.42
N VAL A 56 3.92 -0.55 8.25
CA VAL A 56 3.18 -1.23 9.32
C VAL A 56 3.81 -2.59 9.66
N THR A 57 4.12 -3.40 8.65
CA THR A 57 4.68 -4.74 8.89
C THR A 57 6.09 -4.67 9.47
N VAL A 58 6.89 -3.69 9.08
CA VAL A 58 8.19 -3.45 9.69
C VAL A 58 8.04 -3.02 11.15
N ALA A 59 7.12 -2.08 11.43
CA ALA A 59 6.88 -1.59 12.79
C ALA A 59 6.37 -2.70 13.71
N ARG A 60 5.47 -3.55 13.23
CA ARG A 60 4.77 -4.53 14.05
C ARG A 60 5.44 -5.89 14.11
N LEU A 61 6.09 -6.31 13.03
CA LEU A 61 6.65 -7.65 12.88
C LEU A 61 8.16 -7.66 12.64
N GLY A 62 8.76 -6.52 12.32
CA GLY A 62 10.15 -6.48 11.86
C GLY A 62 10.36 -7.20 10.55
N LEU A 63 9.33 -7.28 9.71
CA LEU A 63 9.36 -8.00 8.44
C LEU A 63 8.78 -7.16 7.32
N ARG A 64 9.32 -7.35 6.13
CA ARG A 64 8.83 -6.75 4.91
C ARG A 64 8.65 -7.83 3.85
N SER A 65 7.58 -7.75 3.06
CA SER A 65 7.40 -8.61 1.90
C SER A 65 8.36 -8.21 0.78
N THR A 66 9.03 -9.17 0.17
CA THR A 66 10.04 -8.92 -0.88
C THR A 66 9.76 -9.63 -2.20
N GLY A 67 8.74 -10.48 -2.25
CA GLY A 67 8.43 -11.22 -3.47
C GLY A 67 7.74 -10.37 -4.52
N PRO A 68 7.76 -10.80 -5.80
CA PRO A 68 6.98 -10.14 -6.85
C PRO A 68 5.47 -10.35 -6.68
N ASP A 69 5.11 -11.27 -5.81
CA ASP A 69 3.75 -11.67 -5.53
C ASP A 69 3.21 -10.84 -4.36
N HIS A 70 2.25 -9.99 -4.67
CA HIS A 70 1.63 -9.11 -3.68
C HIS A 70 0.75 -9.84 -2.65
N GLU A 71 0.43 -11.11 -2.87
CA GLU A 71 -0.32 -11.90 -1.89
C GLU A 71 0.42 -12.01 -0.56
N ALA A 72 1.75 -12.13 -0.61
CA ALA A 72 2.57 -12.16 0.59
C ALA A 72 2.45 -10.87 1.40
N ALA A 73 2.41 -9.72 0.73
CA ALA A 73 2.23 -8.43 1.39
C ALA A 73 0.86 -8.34 2.09
N VAL A 74 -0.19 -8.81 1.42
CA VAL A 74 -1.55 -8.83 1.98
C VAL A 74 -1.61 -9.74 3.22
N ALA A 75 -1.07 -10.95 3.11
CA ALA A 75 -1.06 -11.90 4.21
C ALA A 75 -0.26 -11.38 5.41
N LEU A 76 0.89 -10.78 5.14
CA LEU A 76 1.75 -10.22 6.19
C LEU A 76 1.06 -9.07 6.92
N LEU A 77 0.42 -8.17 6.20
CA LEU A 77 -0.33 -7.07 6.79
C LEU A 77 -1.49 -7.60 7.64
N GLY A 78 -2.23 -8.59 7.14
CA GLY A 78 -3.39 -9.15 7.84
C GLY A 78 -3.05 -9.78 9.17
N ARG A 79 -1.82 -10.30 9.34
CA ARG A 79 -1.38 -10.94 10.59
C ARG A 79 -0.50 -10.06 11.47
N CYS A 80 -0.40 -8.77 11.18
CA CYS A 80 0.53 -7.90 11.91
C CYS A 80 0.12 -7.58 13.35
N GLY A 81 -1.09 -7.93 13.75
CA GLY A 81 -1.56 -7.73 15.13
C GLY A 81 -2.11 -6.35 15.43
N ALA A 82 -2.09 -5.43 14.48
CA ALA A 82 -2.71 -4.12 14.67
C ALA A 82 -4.23 -4.23 14.57
N LYS A 83 -4.93 -3.43 15.37
CA LYS A 83 -6.39 -3.39 15.31
C LYS A 83 -6.85 -2.94 13.92
N GLY A 84 -7.74 -3.72 13.30
CA GLY A 84 -8.23 -3.45 11.95
C GLY A 84 -7.35 -3.98 10.83
N ALA A 85 -6.27 -4.71 11.15
CA ALA A 85 -5.32 -5.21 10.15
C ALA A 85 -5.97 -6.07 9.08
N GLU A 86 -6.89 -6.96 9.45
CA GLU A 86 -7.54 -7.84 8.48
C GLU A 86 -8.38 -7.06 7.46
N ASP A 87 -9.14 -6.06 7.93
CA ASP A 87 -9.95 -5.23 7.04
C ASP A 87 -9.06 -4.41 6.10
N HIS A 88 -7.96 -3.87 6.62
CA HIS A 88 -7.04 -3.08 5.82
C HIS A 88 -6.20 -3.94 4.86
N ALA A 89 -5.93 -5.19 5.21
CA ALA A 89 -5.34 -6.14 4.28
C ALA A 89 -6.26 -6.39 3.07
N LYS A 90 -7.56 -6.44 3.29
CA LYS A 90 -8.55 -6.53 2.20
C LYS A 90 -8.54 -5.28 1.33
N GLN A 91 -8.38 -4.10 1.92
CA GLN A 91 -8.22 -2.85 1.16
C GLN A 91 -6.97 -2.90 0.28
N LEU A 92 -5.85 -3.34 0.86
CA LEU A 92 -4.59 -3.49 0.13
C LEU A 92 -4.75 -4.46 -1.05
N LYS A 93 -5.41 -5.58 -0.83
CA LYS A 93 -5.66 -6.57 -1.88
C LYS A 93 -6.38 -5.95 -3.09
N ARG A 94 -7.39 -5.14 -2.84
CA ARG A 94 -8.14 -4.46 -3.89
C ARG A 94 -7.32 -3.41 -4.62
N VAL A 95 -6.48 -2.68 -3.89
CA VAL A 95 -5.54 -1.72 -4.50
C VAL A 95 -4.59 -2.46 -5.44
N LEU A 96 -4.02 -3.56 -4.99
CA LEU A 96 -3.05 -4.33 -5.78
C LEU A 96 -3.69 -4.98 -7.01
N ALA A 97 -4.97 -5.32 -6.94
CA ALA A 97 -5.70 -5.85 -8.10
C ALA A 97 -5.79 -4.85 -9.25
N VAL A 98 -5.85 -3.55 -8.93
CA VAL A 98 -5.92 -2.48 -9.94
C VAL A 98 -4.54 -2.14 -10.52
N LYS A 99 -3.47 -2.53 -9.85
CA LYS A 99 -2.09 -2.27 -10.30
C LYS A 99 -1.84 -2.75 -11.73
N ASN A 100 -2.25 -3.97 -12.05
CA ASN A 100 -2.06 -4.54 -13.38
C ASN A 100 -2.80 -3.73 -14.44
N LEU A 101 -4.01 -3.29 -14.15
CA LEU A 101 -4.78 -2.44 -15.07
C LEU A 101 -4.07 -1.12 -15.34
N LEU A 102 -3.53 -0.50 -14.29
CA LEU A 102 -2.87 0.81 -14.41
C LEU A 102 -1.55 0.75 -15.17
N GLU A 103 -0.83 -0.36 -15.08
CA GLU A 103 0.55 -0.46 -15.57
C GLU A 103 0.69 -1.28 -16.88
N TYR A 104 -0.16 -2.26 -17.11
CA TYR A 104 0.10 -3.28 -18.13
C TYR A 104 -1.04 -3.50 -19.13
N GLU A 105 -2.26 -3.16 -18.81
CA GLU A 105 -3.37 -3.37 -19.73
C GLU A 105 -3.44 -2.25 -20.78
N ASP A 106 -3.96 -2.59 -21.95
CA ASP A 106 -4.04 -1.68 -23.09
C ASP A 106 -5.35 -0.89 -23.15
N ARG A 107 -5.99 -0.71 -22.00
CA ARG A 107 -7.10 0.22 -21.84
C ARG A 107 -6.80 1.17 -20.68
N LEU A 108 -7.37 2.36 -20.74
CA LEU A 108 -7.26 3.30 -19.64
C LEU A 108 -8.23 2.91 -18.51
N PRO A 109 -7.85 3.13 -17.25
CA PRO A 109 -8.79 3.00 -16.15
C PRO A 109 -9.91 4.03 -16.27
N THR A 110 -11.10 3.69 -15.82
CA THR A 110 -12.18 4.67 -15.71
C THR A 110 -11.88 5.62 -14.55
N GLU A 111 -12.55 6.78 -14.53
CA GLU A 111 -12.45 7.69 -13.38
C GLU A 111 -12.83 6.99 -12.07
N HIS A 112 -13.86 6.15 -12.13
CA HIS A 112 -14.32 5.40 -10.96
C HIS A 112 -13.22 4.45 -10.44
N GLU A 113 -12.57 3.71 -11.34
CA GLU A 113 -11.49 2.80 -10.97
C GLU A 113 -10.31 3.53 -10.35
N ALA A 114 -9.90 4.65 -10.94
CA ALA A 114 -8.81 5.47 -10.42
C ALA A 114 -9.16 6.09 -9.07
N ARG A 115 -10.38 6.62 -8.94
CA ARG A 115 -10.86 7.22 -7.68
C ARG A 115 -10.97 6.19 -6.57
N ASP A 116 -11.44 4.99 -6.88
CA ASP A 116 -11.56 3.91 -5.90
C ASP A 116 -10.21 3.53 -5.30
N VAL A 117 -9.18 3.38 -6.12
CA VAL A 117 -7.85 3.01 -5.62
C VAL A 117 -7.25 4.13 -4.76
N VAL A 118 -7.48 5.39 -5.14
CA VAL A 118 -7.03 6.54 -4.36
C VAL A 118 -7.71 6.56 -2.99
N GLU A 119 -9.02 6.35 -2.94
CA GLU A 119 -9.76 6.34 -1.67
C GLU A 119 -9.30 5.22 -0.75
N ARG A 120 -9.03 4.04 -1.29
CA ARG A 120 -8.52 2.91 -0.51
C ARG A 120 -7.13 3.19 0.05
N ALA A 121 -6.26 3.80 -0.74
CA ALA A 121 -4.92 4.21 -0.28
C ALA A 121 -5.01 5.26 0.83
N LYS A 122 -5.91 6.23 0.71
CA LYS A 122 -6.16 7.23 1.76
C LYS A 122 -6.60 6.58 3.07
N ARG A 123 -7.49 5.59 3.00
CA ARG A 123 -7.95 4.86 4.21
C ARG A 123 -6.83 4.07 4.86
N LEU A 124 -6.01 3.39 4.07
CA LEU A 124 -4.85 2.67 4.58
C LEU A 124 -3.88 3.62 5.29
N TYR A 125 -3.57 4.72 4.66
CA TYR A 125 -2.65 5.72 5.18
C TYR A 125 -3.17 6.31 6.50
N ALA A 126 -4.44 6.72 6.55
CA ALA A 126 -5.04 7.28 7.75
C ALA A 126 -5.08 6.27 8.91
N TRP A 127 -5.38 5.01 8.60
CA TRP A 127 -5.38 3.94 9.60
C TRP A 127 -4.00 3.70 10.17
N ALA A 128 -2.98 3.70 9.32
CA ALA A 128 -1.62 3.31 9.70
C ALA A 128 -0.88 4.40 10.49
N ARG A 129 -1.12 5.66 10.21
CA ARG A 129 -0.34 6.76 10.79
C ARG A 129 -0.22 6.72 12.32
N PRO A 130 -1.28 6.50 13.10
CA PRO A 130 -1.15 6.44 14.56
C PRO A 130 -0.22 5.35 15.09
N PHE A 131 -0.01 4.27 14.30
CA PHE A 131 0.89 3.19 14.70
C PHE A 131 2.34 3.47 14.37
N LEU A 132 2.59 4.43 13.49
CA LEU A 132 3.90 4.67 12.90
C LEU A 132 4.59 5.90 13.46
N GLU A 133 3.85 6.82 14.00
CA GLU A 133 4.40 8.01 14.62
C GLU A 133 4.95 7.69 16.01
N PRO A 134 6.09 8.31 16.38
CA PRO A 134 6.65 8.11 17.72
C PRO A 134 5.78 8.71 18.82
#